data_31b21cff6486bf888b95b8c820843e6b
#
_entry.id   31b21cff6486bf888b95b8c820843e6b
#
_cell.length_a   1.000
_cell.length_b   1.000
_cell.length_c   1.000
_cell.angle_alpha   90.00
_cell.angle_beta   90.00
_cell.angle_gamma   90.00
#
_symmetry.space_group_name_H-M   'P 1'
#
loop_
_entity.id
_entity.type
_entity.pdbx_description
1 polymer ?
#
loop_
_entity_poly.entity_id
_entity_poly.type
_entity_poly.pdbx_seq_one_letter_code
_entity_poly.pdbx_strand_id
1 'polypeptide(L)'
;MYKRQGYVIQNIGLMPHMTIRDNITLVQRLLKVDKEEQNKTAEKMIDLVELPRDMLDRYPHELSGGQQQRIGVVRALAADQDVILMDEPFGALDPITRDSLQDLVKDLQERLGKTIVFVTHDMDEALKLSNRIAIMDNGKVIQFDTPENILQNPANEFVEELLGEDRLLQAKPDTTTVGEIMMHTAISITPEKSLQNAIRLMREKRVDTLLVVDEENVLKGFVDVETIDRERRRGKATSIGDIINPKVFYVKEAALVRDSLQRILKRGVKYVPVVDEGNHLVGILTRVSLVDIIYDVLWGEEDTFGDAAENISSEEA
;
A
#
# COMPACT_ATOMS: atom_id res chain seq x y z
N MET A 1 9.74 0.95 42.27
CA MET A 1 9.21 0.67 40.93
C MET A 1 9.89 1.62 39.97
N TYR A 2 11.11 1.29 39.50
CA TYR A 2 11.92 2.22 38.69
C TYR A 2 11.92 1.79 37.24
N LYS A 3 11.22 2.58 36.47
CA LYS A 3 11.38 2.98 35.06
C LYS A 3 12.10 1.96 34.17
N ARG A 4 11.36 1.00 33.72
CA ARG A 4 11.77 0.06 32.68
C ARG A 4 11.46 0.65 31.29
N GLN A 5 11.93 1.88 31.04
CA GLN A 5 11.75 2.56 29.76
C GLN A 5 13.10 2.95 29.19
N GLY A 6 13.37 2.56 27.95
CA GLY A 6 14.45 3.09 27.16
C GLY A 6 14.04 4.44 26.57
N TYR A 7 14.99 5.33 26.32
CA TYR A 7 14.73 6.64 25.73
C TYR A 7 15.74 7.01 24.67
N VAL A 8 15.24 7.36 23.50
CA VAL A 8 16.02 7.91 22.38
C VAL A 8 15.60 9.36 22.20
N ILE A 9 16.53 10.30 22.46
CA ILE A 9 16.25 11.74 22.32
C ILE A 9 16.54 12.19 20.89
N GLN A 10 15.90 13.29 20.47
CA GLN A 10 15.99 13.88 19.14
C GLN A 10 17.45 14.11 18.65
N ASN A 11 18.35 14.53 19.51
CA ASN A 11 19.75 14.81 19.18
C ASN A 11 20.72 13.67 19.56
N ILE A 12 20.30 12.42 19.43
CA ILE A 12 21.08 11.19 19.70
C ILE A 12 21.63 11.09 21.14
N GLY A 13 22.17 12.18 21.69
CA GLY A 13 22.63 12.31 23.09
C GLY A 13 23.67 11.30 23.52
N LEU A 14 24.54 10.85 22.61
CA LEU A 14 25.71 10.06 22.99
C LEU A 14 26.67 10.92 23.80
N MET A 15 27.28 10.31 24.83
CA MET A 15 28.28 10.97 25.66
C MET A 15 29.59 11.10 24.87
N PRO A 16 30.04 12.31 24.46
CA PRO A 16 31.15 12.48 23.54
C PRO A 16 32.51 12.04 24.10
N HIS A 17 32.63 11.97 25.41
CA HIS A 17 33.82 11.56 26.13
C HIS A 17 33.85 10.08 26.50
N MET A 18 32.84 9.33 26.11
CA MET A 18 32.74 7.87 26.32
C MET A 18 32.89 7.15 24.99
N THR A 19 33.48 5.95 25.05
CA THR A 19 33.49 5.05 23.89
C THR A 19 32.11 4.59 23.51
N ILE A 20 31.93 4.02 22.31
CA ILE A 20 30.65 3.44 21.87
C ILE A 20 30.20 2.32 22.81
N ARG A 21 31.11 1.48 23.26
CA ARG A 21 30.88 0.44 24.28
C ARG A 21 30.28 1.04 25.56
N ASP A 22 30.93 2.08 26.08
CA ASP A 22 30.46 2.75 27.31
C ASP A 22 29.11 3.46 27.12
N ASN A 23 28.86 4.01 25.94
CA ASN A 23 27.57 4.61 25.59
C ASN A 23 26.45 3.55 25.55
N ILE A 24 26.67 2.42 24.88
CA ILE A 24 25.70 1.32 24.80
C ILE A 24 25.37 0.79 26.22
N THR A 25 26.37 0.59 27.03
CA THR A 25 26.22 -0.04 28.36
C THR A 25 25.98 0.94 29.51
N LEU A 26 25.76 2.23 29.19
CA LEU A 26 25.61 3.30 30.20
C LEU A 26 24.60 2.98 31.31
N VAL A 27 23.42 2.49 30.95
CA VAL A 27 22.36 2.16 31.91
C VAL A 27 22.76 0.94 32.74
N GLN A 28 23.34 -0.08 32.14
CA GLN A 28 23.85 -1.27 32.86
C GLN A 28 24.93 -0.91 33.88
N ARG A 29 25.84 0.02 33.50
CA ARG A 29 26.86 0.54 34.38
C ARG A 29 26.25 1.27 35.59
N LEU A 30 25.21 2.09 35.39
CA LEU A 30 24.48 2.73 36.49
C LEU A 30 23.76 1.72 37.39
N LEU A 31 23.31 0.60 36.83
CA LEU A 31 22.69 -0.51 37.55
C LEU A 31 23.74 -1.45 38.21
N LYS A 32 25.02 -1.14 38.07
CA LYS A 32 26.14 -1.93 38.59
C LYS A 32 26.18 -3.38 38.12
N VAL A 33 25.75 -3.61 36.85
CA VAL A 33 25.90 -4.91 36.19
C VAL A 33 27.40 -5.23 36.03
N ASP A 34 27.76 -6.50 36.10
CA ASP A 34 29.16 -6.93 35.95
C ASP A 34 29.75 -6.55 34.60
N LYS A 35 31.06 -6.23 34.57
CA LYS A 35 31.74 -5.74 33.38
C LYS A 35 31.78 -6.76 32.24
N GLU A 36 31.84 -8.04 32.56
CA GLU A 36 31.82 -9.11 31.55
C GLU A 36 30.47 -9.16 30.85
N GLU A 37 29.36 -9.04 31.60
CA GLU A 37 28.00 -8.96 31.09
C GLU A 37 27.79 -7.69 30.23
N GLN A 38 28.31 -6.53 30.69
CA GLN A 38 28.28 -5.29 29.90
C GLN A 38 28.99 -5.49 28.55
N ASN A 39 30.16 -6.12 28.51
CA ASN A 39 30.89 -6.38 27.28
C ASN A 39 30.09 -7.29 26.32
N LYS A 40 29.52 -8.39 26.83
CA LYS A 40 28.66 -9.28 26.04
C LYS A 40 27.44 -8.53 25.46
N THR A 41 26.83 -7.66 26.26
CA THR A 41 25.72 -6.83 25.82
C THR A 41 26.16 -5.86 24.73
N ALA A 42 27.29 -5.18 24.89
CA ALA A 42 27.80 -4.24 23.87
C ALA A 42 28.04 -4.94 22.54
N GLU A 43 28.66 -6.12 22.55
CA GLU A 43 28.88 -6.93 21.34
C GLU A 43 27.57 -7.38 20.71
N LYS A 44 26.61 -7.87 21.51
CA LYS A 44 25.27 -8.23 20.99
C LYS A 44 24.54 -7.03 20.38
N MET A 45 24.61 -5.87 21.02
CA MET A 45 23.90 -4.67 20.56
C MET A 45 24.49 -4.09 19.28
N ILE A 46 25.83 -4.10 19.11
CA ILE A 46 26.44 -3.59 17.90
C ILE A 46 26.17 -4.51 16.71
N ASP A 47 26.16 -5.82 16.92
CA ASP A 47 25.79 -6.82 15.90
C ASP A 47 24.33 -6.65 15.46
N LEU A 48 23.40 -6.33 16.38
CA LEU A 48 21.99 -6.10 16.09
C LEU A 48 21.74 -4.91 15.15
N VAL A 49 22.62 -3.93 15.14
CA VAL A 49 22.54 -2.76 14.25
C VAL A 49 23.51 -2.83 13.07
N GLU A 50 24.05 -4.02 12.83
CA GLU A 50 24.91 -4.32 11.68
C GLU A 50 26.14 -3.41 11.57
N LEU A 51 26.73 -3.05 12.71
CA LEU A 51 27.96 -2.27 12.76
C LEU A 51 29.16 -3.15 13.15
N PRO A 52 30.33 -2.89 12.58
CA PRO A 52 31.54 -3.61 12.91
C PRO A 52 31.92 -3.49 14.41
N ARG A 53 32.33 -4.62 15.03
CA ARG A 53 32.68 -4.66 16.46
C ARG A 53 33.87 -3.78 16.84
N ASP A 54 34.79 -3.48 15.90
CA ASP A 54 35.89 -2.55 16.12
C ASP A 54 35.44 -1.12 16.44
N MET A 55 34.18 -0.76 16.08
CA MET A 55 33.62 0.52 16.45
C MET A 55 33.29 0.65 17.93
N LEU A 56 33.21 -0.45 18.68
CA LEU A 56 32.95 -0.41 20.13
C LEU A 56 33.98 0.43 20.91
N ASP A 57 35.21 0.48 20.44
CA ASP A 57 36.32 1.18 21.12
C ASP A 57 36.56 2.60 20.56
N ARG A 58 35.73 3.02 19.57
CA ARG A 58 35.74 4.39 19.02
C ARG A 58 34.90 5.33 19.86
N TYR A 59 35.05 6.63 19.59
CA TYR A 59 34.25 7.69 20.18
C TYR A 59 33.14 8.17 19.21
N PRO A 60 32.05 8.81 19.69
CA PRO A 60 30.97 9.27 18.83
C PRO A 60 31.40 10.14 17.66
N HIS A 61 32.38 11.02 17.83
CA HIS A 61 32.88 11.92 16.76
C HIS A 61 33.59 11.19 15.61
N GLU A 62 33.95 9.92 15.78
CA GLU A 62 34.53 9.06 14.74
C GLU A 62 33.50 8.30 13.91
N LEU A 63 32.19 8.47 14.22
CA LEU A 63 31.06 7.81 13.57
C LEU A 63 30.26 8.82 12.73
N SER A 64 29.68 8.35 11.62
CA SER A 64 28.70 9.13 10.87
C SER A 64 27.41 9.36 11.68
N GLY A 65 26.60 10.36 11.31
CA GLY A 65 25.33 10.65 12.00
C GLY A 65 24.39 9.44 12.06
N GLY A 66 24.25 8.71 10.96
CA GLY A 66 23.43 7.49 10.93
C GLY A 66 23.97 6.36 11.82
N GLN A 67 25.30 6.18 11.88
CA GLN A 67 25.92 5.24 12.80
C GLN A 67 25.68 5.65 14.27
N GLN A 68 25.83 6.92 14.58
CA GLN A 68 25.52 7.44 15.92
C GLN A 68 24.06 7.20 16.29
N GLN A 69 23.11 7.38 15.33
CA GLN A 69 21.69 7.15 15.57
C GLN A 69 21.40 5.67 15.86
N ARG A 70 21.99 4.74 15.10
CA ARG A 70 21.91 3.30 15.37
C ARG A 70 22.41 2.95 16.79
N ILE A 71 23.51 3.56 17.23
CA ILE A 71 24.02 3.39 18.60
C ILE A 71 23.04 3.98 19.63
N GLY A 72 22.40 5.11 19.36
CA GLY A 72 21.37 5.70 20.20
C GLY A 72 20.18 4.76 20.43
N VAL A 73 19.74 4.08 19.37
CA VAL A 73 18.66 3.07 19.45
C VAL A 73 19.06 1.88 20.32
N VAL A 74 20.22 1.26 20.05
CA VAL A 74 20.64 0.08 20.83
C VAL A 74 21.02 0.41 22.27
N ARG A 75 21.45 1.62 22.58
CA ARG A 75 21.62 2.10 23.96
C ARG A 75 20.30 2.03 24.75
N ALA A 76 19.18 2.41 24.11
CA ALA A 76 17.86 2.33 24.74
C ALA A 76 17.40 0.88 24.95
N LEU A 77 17.88 -0.06 24.13
CA LEU A 77 17.57 -1.49 24.20
C LEU A 77 18.50 -2.27 25.16
N ALA A 78 19.72 -1.77 25.42
CA ALA A 78 20.80 -2.50 26.09
C ALA A 78 20.48 -2.92 27.53
N ALA A 79 19.54 -2.27 28.20
CA ALA A 79 19.10 -2.61 29.55
C ALA A 79 17.82 -3.45 29.58
N ASP A 80 17.48 -4.10 28.46
CA ASP A 80 16.31 -4.98 28.28
C ASP A 80 14.97 -4.35 28.67
N GLN A 81 14.78 -3.12 28.26
CA GLN A 81 13.58 -2.35 28.53
C GLN A 81 12.37 -2.91 27.76
N ASP A 82 11.20 -2.95 28.40
CA ASP A 82 9.95 -3.41 27.77
C ASP A 82 9.32 -2.36 26.84
N VAL A 83 9.55 -1.08 27.18
CA VAL A 83 9.01 0.08 26.44
C VAL A 83 10.16 1.00 26.04
N ILE A 84 10.19 1.38 24.78
CA ILE A 84 11.15 2.33 24.21
C ILE A 84 10.39 3.59 23.77
N LEU A 85 10.80 4.73 24.29
CA LEU A 85 10.30 6.04 23.86
C LEU A 85 11.32 6.67 22.91
N MET A 86 10.87 7.20 21.79
CA MET A 86 11.72 7.85 20.79
C MET A 86 11.12 9.22 20.43
N ASP A 87 11.96 10.24 20.45
CA ASP A 87 11.57 11.60 20.11
C ASP A 87 12.25 12.00 18.81
N GLU A 88 11.47 12.12 17.72
CA GLU A 88 11.91 12.39 16.35
C GLU A 88 13.17 11.59 15.92
N PRO A 89 13.15 10.25 16.01
CA PRO A 89 14.36 9.45 15.89
C PRO A 89 14.99 9.48 14.50
N PHE A 90 14.30 9.97 13.48
CA PHE A 90 14.73 9.95 12.08
C PHE A 90 14.96 11.35 11.49
N GLY A 91 14.60 12.43 12.20
CA GLY A 91 14.51 13.79 11.65
C GLY A 91 15.82 14.40 11.15
N ALA A 92 16.97 13.98 11.69
CA ALA A 92 18.28 14.56 11.36
C ALA A 92 19.06 13.78 10.28
N LEU A 93 18.43 12.80 9.61
CA LEU A 93 19.10 11.90 8.68
C LEU A 93 18.79 12.24 7.21
N ASP A 94 19.76 11.96 6.33
CA ASP A 94 19.51 11.94 4.89
C ASP A 94 18.49 10.84 4.52
N PRO A 95 17.79 10.93 3.36
CA PRO A 95 16.69 10.02 3.02
C PRO A 95 17.11 8.54 3.00
N ILE A 96 18.29 8.20 2.47
CA ILE A 96 18.76 6.81 2.34
C ILE A 96 19.05 6.22 3.73
N THR A 97 19.76 6.98 4.57
CA THR A 97 20.09 6.57 5.94
C THR A 97 18.82 6.47 6.80
N ARG A 98 17.86 7.38 6.58
CA ARG A 98 16.55 7.38 7.25
C ARG A 98 15.79 6.09 6.98
N ASP A 99 15.58 5.73 5.71
CA ASP A 99 14.90 4.50 5.32
C ASP A 99 15.57 3.25 5.92
N SER A 100 16.90 3.17 5.84
CA SER A 100 17.66 2.06 6.42
C SER A 100 17.48 1.94 7.94
N LEU A 101 17.40 3.08 8.66
CA LEU A 101 17.18 3.07 10.10
C LEU A 101 15.74 2.74 10.46
N GLN A 102 14.76 3.19 9.68
CA GLN A 102 13.34 2.84 9.85
C GLN A 102 13.14 1.32 9.73
N ASP A 103 13.69 0.71 8.69
CA ASP A 103 13.60 -0.73 8.46
C ASP A 103 14.29 -1.51 9.58
N LEU A 104 15.44 -1.03 10.05
CA LEU A 104 16.14 -1.61 11.20
C LEU A 104 15.29 -1.55 12.48
N VAL A 105 14.66 -0.40 12.79
CA VAL A 105 13.82 -0.23 13.99
C VAL A 105 12.60 -1.15 13.93
N LYS A 106 11.98 -1.30 12.76
CA LYS A 106 10.86 -2.21 12.54
C LYS A 106 11.26 -3.67 12.77
N ASP A 107 12.36 -4.10 12.16
CA ASP A 107 12.90 -5.46 12.34
C ASP A 107 13.28 -5.74 13.81
N LEU A 108 13.91 -4.79 14.49
CA LEU A 108 14.23 -4.91 15.92
C LEU A 108 12.98 -5.03 16.79
N GLN A 109 11.93 -4.26 16.47
CA GLN A 109 10.64 -4.33 17.19
C GLN A 109 9.99 -5.71 17.04
N GLU A 110 9.94 -6.24 15.80
CA GLU A 110 9.37 -7.56 15.51
C GLU A 110 10.16 -8.69 16.18
N ARG A 111 11.50 -8.68 16.08
CA ARG A 111 12.37 -9.71 16.67
C ARG A 111 12.40 -9.71 18.19
N LEU A 112 12.36 -8.53 18.80
CA LEU A 112 12.50 -8.40 20.25
C LEU A 112 11.16 -8.33 20.98
N GLY A 113 10.04 -8.14 20.25
CA GLY A 113 8.69 -8.04 20.81
C GLY A 113 8.52 -6.86 21.76
N LYS A 114 9.27 -5.76 21.56
CA LYS A 114 9.22 -4.58 22.43
C LYS A 114 8.11 -3.62 22.00
N THR A 115 7.59 -2.86 22.96
CA THR A 115 6.70 -1.75 22.67
C THR A 115 7.51 -0.50 22.39
N ILE A 116 7.35 0.06 21.18
CA ILE A 116 7.99 1.31 20.79
C ILE A 116 6.90 2.38 20.69
N VAL A 117 7.12 3.50 21.35
CA VAL A 117 6.32 4.72 21.19
C VAL A 117 7.26 5.80 20.65
N PHE A 118 6.99 6.28 19.46
CA PHE A 118 7.79 7.36 18.88
C PHE A 118 6.94 8.57 18.53
N VAL A 119 7.52 9.74 18.63
CA VAL A 119 6.92 11.01 18.22
C VAL A 119 7.58 11.42 16.92
N THR A 120 6.79 11.77 15.92
CA THR A 120 7.25 12.32 14.66
C THR A 120 6.24 13.37 14.16
N HIS A 121 6.70 14.30 13.35
CA HIS A 121 5.87 15.20 12.55
C HIS A 121 5.72 14.71 11.11
N ASP A 122 6.38 13.61 10.74
CA ASP A 122 6.35 13.03 9.40
C ASP A 122 5.28 11.91 9.36
N MET A 123 4.23 12.14 8.55
CA MET A 123 3.13 11.18 8.41
C MET A 123 3.55 9.90 7.69
N ASP A 124 4.54 9.95 6.78
CA ASP A 124 5.02 8.75 6.09
C ASP A 124 5.71 7.80 7.07
N GLU A 125 6.49 8.36 8.01
CA GLU A 125 7.08 7.58 9.10
C GLU A 125 6.01 6.93 9.99
N ALA A 126 5.00 7.71 10.38
CA ALA A 126 3.92 7.22 11.21
C ALA A 126 3.14 6.10 10.51
N LEU A 127 2.75 6.28 9.25
CA LEU A 127 2.01 5.30 8.46
C LEU A 127 2.83 4.03 8.17
N LYS A 128 4.15 4.17 7.87
CA LYS A 128 5.05 3.05 7.54
C LYS A 128 5.35 2.15 8.72
N LEU A 129 5.54 2.74 9.92
CA LEU A 129 6.13 2.04 11.06
C LEU A 129 5.14 1.65 12.14
N SER A 130 4.01 2.35 12.27
CA SER A 130 3.14 2.19 13.42
C SER A 130 2.08 1.10 13.24
N ASN A 131 1.79 0.38 14.31
CA ASN A 131 0.57 -0.43 14.39
C ASN A 131 -0.66 0.42 14.77
N ARG A 132 -0.44 1.51 15.50
CA ARG A 132 -1.47 2.50 15.87
C ARG A 132 -0.87 3.90 15.91
N ILE A 133 -1.64 4.89 15.49
CA ILE A 133 -1.25 6.31 15.46
C ILE A 133 -2.16 7.10 16.38
N ALA A 134 -1.58 7.96 17.20
CA ALA A 134 -2.28 8.98 17.97
C ALA A 134 -2.01 10.34 17.34
N ILE A 135 -3.00 10.93 16.68
CA ILE A 135 -2.92 12.30 16.15
C ILE A 135 -3.28 13.26 17.29
N MET A 136 -2.40 14.23 17.52
CA MET A 136 -2.55 15.19 18.62
C MET A 136 -2.60 16.61 18.09
N ASP A 137 -3.50 17.40 18.65
CA ASP A 137 -3.57 18.84 18.46
C ASP A 137 -3.79 19.55 19.80
N ASN A 138 -3.05 20.63 20.06
CA ASN A 138 -3.15 21.45 21.26
C ASN A 138 -3.19 20.63 22.58
N GLY A 139 -2.37 19.58 22.67
CA GLY A 139 -2.26 18.71 23.83
C GLY A 139 -3.41 17.71 24.02
N LYS A 140 -4.30 17.57 23.06
CA LYS A 140 -5.41 16.62 23.04
C LYS A 140 -5.21 15.56 21.95
N VAL A 141 -5.59 14.32 22.21
CA VAL A 141 -5.67 13.27 21.20
C VAL A 141 -6.95 13.51 20.40
N ILE A 142 -6.80 13.79 19.10
CA ILE A 142 -7.90 14.01 18.15
C ILE A 142 -8.38 12.67 17.59
N GLN A 143 -7.44 11.80 17.22
CA GLN A 143 -7.76 10.46 16.70
C GLN A 143 -6.71 9.47 17.18
N PHE A 144 -7.15 8.23 17.47
CA PHE A 144 -6.26 7.13 17.84
C PHE A 144 -6.74 5.84 17.22
N ASP A 145 -6.09 5.41 16.14
CA ASP A 145 -6.51 4.23 15.39
C ASP A 145 -5.34 3.57 14.63
N THR A 146 -5.64 2.55 13.81
CA THR A 146 -4.69 1.97 12.86
C THR A 146 -4.42 2.94 11.71
N PRO A 147 -3.25 2.85 11.05
CA PRO A 147 -2.95 3.65 9.86
C PRO A 147 -4.04 3.58 8.80
N GLU A 148 -4.54 2.38 8.49
CA GLU A 148 -5.57 2.16 7.49
C GLU A 148 -6.86 2.89 7.83
N ASN A 149 -7.31 2.80 9.11
CA ASN A 149 -8.56 3.43 9.51
C ASN A 149 -8.45 4.96 9.59
N ILE A 150 -7.27 5.51 9.90
CA ILE A 150 -7.03 6.96 9.89
C ILE A 150 -7.10 7.49 8.44
N LEU A 151 -6.53 6.77 7.48
CA LEU A 151 -6.59 7.13 6.07
C LEU A 151 -8.01 7.04 5.49
N GLN A 152 -8.78 6.03 5.90
CA GLN A 152 -10.14 5.80 5.39
C GLN A 152 -11.19 6.70 6.04
N ASN A 153 -11.03 6.99 7.33
CA ASN A 153 -11.99 7.68 8.16
C ASN A 153 -11.31 8.76 9.02
N PRO A 154 -10.76 9.83 8.40
CA PRO A 154 -10.19 10.94 9.15
C PRO A 154 -11.26 11.58 10.04
N ALA A 155 -10.90 11.90 11.30
CA ALA A 155 -11.84 12.35 12.31
C ALA A 155 -12.39 13.78 12.05
N ASN A 156 -11.62 14.61 11.36
CA ASN A 156 -11.99 15.99 11.02
C ASN A 156 -11.03 16.57 9.96
N GLU A 157 -11.33 17.77 9.48
CA GLU A 157 -10.56 18.53 8.48
C GLU A 157 -9.08 18.70 8.85
N PHE A 158 -8.75 18.92 10.13
CA PHE A 158 -7.35 18.99 10.59
C PHE A 158 -6.58 17.68 10.32
N VAL A 159 -7.23 16.52 10.51
CA VAL A 159 -6.62 15.21 10.23
C VAL A 159 -6.48 15.01 8.72
N GLU A 160 -7.44 15.45 7.91
CA GLU A 160 -7.38 15.42 6.44
C GLU A 160 -6.22 16.28 5.91
N GLU A 161 -6.09 17.53 6.41
CA GLU A 161 -4.97 18.41 6.05
C GLU A 161 -3.61 17.82 6.45
N LEU A 162 -3.52 17.18 7.64
CA LEU A 162 -2.29 16.56 8.12
C LEU A 162 -1.87 15.36 7.28
N LEU A 163 -2.85 14.57 6.81
CA LEU A 163 -2.62 13.43 5.91
C LEU A 163 -2.20 13.91 4.52
N GLY A 164 -2.81 15.00 4.05
CA GLY A 164 -2.65 15.52 2.70
C GLY A 164 -3.51 14.76 1.68
N GLU A 165 -3.93 15.47 0.65
CA GLU A 165 -4.84 14.97 -0.38
C GLU A 165 -4.29 13.74 -1.11
N ASP A 166 -3.00 13.73 -1.46
CA ASP A 166 -2.36 12.62 -2.17
C ASP A 166 -2.48 11.28 -1.43
N ARG A 167 -2.31 11.28 -0.10
CA ARG A 167 -2.41 10.05 0.70
C ARG A 167 -3.85 9.59 0.87
N LEU A 168 -4.78 10.55 1.01
CA LEU A 168 -6.21 10.26 1.09
C LEU A 168 -6.73 9.68 -0.24
N LEU A 169 -6.29 10.22 -1.37
CA LEU A 169 -6.62 9.71 -2.70
C LEU A 169 -6.05 8.30 -2.92
N GLN A 170 -4.80 8.05 -2.51
CA GLN A 170 -4.18 6.71 -2.60
C GLN A 170 -4.87 5.68 -1.70
N ALA A 171 -5.50 6.09 -0.61
CA ALA A 171 -6.25 5.20 0.28
C ALA A 171 -7.66 4.86 -0.24
N LYS A 172 -8.26 5.72 -1.07
CA LYS A 172 -9.59 5.49 -1.69
C LYS A 172 -9.67 4.17 -2.48
N PRO A 173 -8.69 3.78 -3.33
CA PRO A 173 -8.73 2.51 -4.04
C PRO A 173 -8.76 1.28 -3.13
N ASP A 174 -8.28 1.39 -1.89
CA ASP A 174 -8.25 0.30 -0.94
C ASP A 174 -9.65 -0.09 -0.41
N THR A 175 -10.63 0.80 -0.55
CA THR A 175 -12.04 0.56 -0.16
C THR A 175 -12.99 0.48 -1.33
N THR A 176 -12.60 1.00 -2.50
CA THR A 176 -13.45 1.03 -3.68
C THR A 176 -13.70 -0.38 -4.19
N THR A 177 -14.98 -0.75 -4.31
CA THR A 177 -15.40 -2.04 -4.86
C THR A 177 -15.42 -2.01 -6.39
N VAL A 178 -15.29 -3.18 -6.99
CA VAL A 178 -15.44 -3.34 -8.45
C VAL A 178 -16.81 -2.84 -8.92
N GLY A 179 -17.87 -3.02 -8.11
CA GLY A 179 -19.20 -2.56 -8.41
C GLY A 179 -19.34 -1.05 -8.57
N GLU A 180 -18.55 -0.27 -7.82
CA GLU A 180 -18.59 1.20 -7.89
C GLU A 180 -17.98 1.78 -9.18
N ILE A 181 -17.11 1.03 -9.85
CA ILE A 181 -16.35 1.49 -11.01
C ILE A 181 -16.68 0.75 -12.30
N MET A 182 -17.48 -0.31 -12.23
CA MET A 182 -17.84 -1.09 -13.41
C MET A 182 -18.80 -0.34 -14.32
N MET A 183 -18.72 -0.63 -15.59
CA MET A 183 -19.77 -0.26 -16.54
C MET A 183 -20.92 -1.26 -16.42
N HIS A 184 -22.12 -0.82 -16.12
CA HIS A 184 -23.31 -1.68 -15.98
C HIS A 184 -23.80 -2.27 -17.31
N THR A 185 -23.29 -1.80 -18.45
CA THR A 185 -23.70 -2.24 -19.78
C THR A 185 -22.73 -3.29 -20.32
N ALA A 186 -22.97 -4.55 -19.99
CA ALA A 186 -22.26 -5.67 -20.62
C ALA A 186 -23.06 -6.20 -21.83
N ILE A 187 -22.36 -6.50 -22.93
CA ILE A 187 -23.00 -7.05 -24.13
C ILE A 187 -22.94 -8.57 -24.05
N SER A 188 -24.10 -9.19 -23.96
CA SER A 188 -24.24 -10.64 -23.81
C SER A 188 -25.12 -11.26 -24.89
N ILE A 189 -25.03 -12.57 -25.03
CA ILE A 189 -25.84 -13.40 -25.94
C ILE A 189 -26.12 -14.73 -25.26
N THR A 190 -27.26 -15.36 -25.61
CA THR A 190 -27.62 -16.69 -25.09
C THR A 190 -27.12 -17.82 -25.99
N PRO A 191 -26.87 -19.02 -25.44
CA PRO A 191 -26.28 -20.16 -26.17
C PRO A 191 -27.08 -20.61 -27.39
N GLU A 192 -28.42 -20.42 -27.39
CA GLU A 192 -29.35 -20.88 -28.43
C GLU A 192 -29.30 -20.01 -29.69
N LYS A 193 -28.69 -18.83 -29.60
CA LYS A 193 -28.58 -17.93 -30.76
C LYS A 193 -27.61 -18.46 -31.82
N SER A 194 -27.93 -18.16 -33.07
CA SER A 194 -27.10 -18.56 -34.21
C SER A 194 -25.81 -17.72 -34.30
N LEU A 195 -24.79 -18.26 -34.97
CA LEU A 195 -23.52 -17.55 -35.25
C LEU A 195 -23.78 -16.25 -36.02
N GLN A 196 -24.78 -16.22 -36.93
CA GLN A 196 -25.15 -15.02 -37.68
C GLN A 196 -25.68 -13.91 -36.76
N ASN A 197 -26.49 -14.28 -35.75
CA ASN A 197 -27.01 -13.31 -34.77
C ASN A 197 -25.87 -12.74 -33.93
N ALA A 198 -24.86 -13.55 -33.54
CA ALA A 198 -23.71 -13.07 -32.81
C ALA A 198 -22.90 -12.05 -33.62
N ILE A 199 -22.59 -12.36 -34.89
CA ILE A 199 -21.85 -11.43 -35.78
C ILE A 199 -22.63 -10.12 -35.99
N ARG A 200 -23.94 -10.22 -36.16
CA ARG A 200 -24.77 -9.02 -36.30
C ARG A 200 -24.71 -8.15 -35.03
N LEU A 201 -24.82 -8.77 -33.86
CA LEU A 201 -24.76 -8.09 -32.58
C LEU A 201 -23.37 -7.47 -32.35
N MET A 202 -22.29 -8.20 -32.64
CA MET A 202 -20.89 -7.67 -32.58
C MET A 202 -20.72 -6.43 -33.48
N ARG A 203 -21.24 -6.49 -34.70
CA ARG A 203 -21.17 -5.37 -35.66
C ARG A 203 -21.99 -4.16 -35.18
N GLU A 204 -23.20 -4.38 -34.68
CA GLU A 204 -24.10 -3.35 -34.18
C GLU A 204 -23.50 -2.63 -32.96
N LYS A 205 -22.97 -3.42 -32.01
CA LYS A 205 -22.39 -2.90 -30.78
C LYS A 205 -20.91 -2.54 -30.87
N ARG A 206 -20.26 -2.78 -32.02
CA ARG A 206 -18.84 -2.51 -32.29
C ARG A 206 -17.89 -3.22 -31.30
N VAL A 207 -18.18 -4.47 -31.00
CA VAL A 207 -17.37 -5.33 -30.11
C VAL A 207 -16.86 -6.55 -30.87
N ASP A 208 -15.71 -7.08 -30.47
CA ASP A 208 -15.08 -8.27 -31.04
C ASP A 208 -15.38 -9.55 -30.24
N THR A 209 -16.05 -9.39 -29.09
CA THR A 209 -16.34 -10.49 -28.16
C THR A 209 -17.70 -10.27 -27.50
N LEU A 210 -18.44 -11.35 -27.30
CA LEU A 210 -19.71 -11.39 -26.56
C LEU A 210 -19.58 -12.29 -25.35
N LEU A 211 -20.16 -11.88 -24.23
CA LEU A 211 -20.32 -12.72 -23.06
C LEU A 211 -21.52 -13.64 -23.27
N VAL A 212 -21.38 -14.90 -22.87
CA VAL A 212 -22.47 -15.86 -23.02
C VAL A 212 -23.11 -16.09 -21.66
N VAL A 213 -24.41 -15.84 -21.57
CA VAL A 213 -25.22 -16.01 -20.35
C VAL A 213 -26.40 -16.92 -20.64
N ASP A 214 -26.89 -17.61 -19.61
CA ASP A 214 -28.17 -18.37 -19.73
C ASP A 214 -29.39 -17.46 -19.54
N GLU A 215 -30.57 -18.08 -19.51
CA GLU A 215 -31.88 -17.36 -19.34
C GLU A 215 -31.96 -16.65 -17.98
N GLU A 216 -31.24 -17.10 -16.97
CA GLU A 216 -31.16 -16.51 -15.64
C GLU A 216 -30.03 -15.46 -15.52
N ASN A 217 -29.39 -15.08 -16.65
CA ASN A 217 -28.27 -14.15 -16.73
C ASN A 217 -26.98 -14.65 -16.05
N VAL A 218 -26.83 -15.96 -15.80
CA VAL A 218 -25.61 -16.54 -15.23
C VAL A 218 -24.54 -16.64 -16.31
N LEU A 219 -23.34 -16.16 -16.01
CA LEU A 219 -22.20 -16.16 -16.92
C LEU A 219 -21.73 -17.60 -17.22
N LYS A 220 -21.76 -18.02 -18.47
CA LYS A 220 -21.32 -19.35 -18.94
C LYS A 220 -19.96 -19.33 -19.64
N GLY A 221 -19.57 -18.18 -20.19
CA GLY A 221 -18.32 -18.07 -20.93
C GLY A 221 -18.32 -16.86 -21.86
N PHE A 222 -17.55 -16.95 -22.91
CA PHE A 222 -17.48 -15.94 -23.96
C PHE A 222 -17.31 -16.56 -25.34
N VAL A 223 -17.55 -15.76 -26.37
CA VAL A 223 -17.24 -16.08 -27.76
C VAL A 223 -16.62 -14.87 -28.45
N ASP A 224 -15.54 -15.05 -29.18
CA ASP A 224 -14.87 -14.02 -29.98
C ASP A 224 -15.12 -14.19 -31.47
N VAL A 225 -14.88 -13.13 -32.24
CA VAL A 225 -15.08 -13.10 -33.68
C VAL A 225 -14.22 -14.12 -34.42
N GLU A 226 -13.01 -14.40 -33.92
CA GLU A 226 -12.09 -15.35 -34.54
C GLU A 226 -12.60 -16.79 -34.41
N THR A 227 -13.12 -17.15 -33.24
CA THR A 227 -13.72 -18.45 -32.98
C THR A 227 -14.97 -18.64 -33.85
N ILE A 228 -15.83 -17.62 -33.96
CA ILE A 228 -17.02 -17.68 -34.85
C ILE A 228 -16.60 -17.90 -36.31
N ASP A 229 -15.64 -17.15 -36.83
CA ASP A 229 -15.20 -17.27 -38.23
C ASP A 229 -14.56 -18.65 -38.48
N ARG A 230 -13.73 -19.13 -37.58
CA ARG A 230 -13.10 -20.43 -37.64
C ARG A 230 -14.15 -21.55 -37.71
N GLU A 231 -15.12 -21.56 -36.80
CA GLU A 231 -16.11 -22.64 -36.72
C GLU A 231 -17.18 -22.54 -37.84
N ARG A 232 -17.49 -21.33 -38.28
CA ARG A 232 -18.31 -21.10 -39.48
C ARG A 232 -17.67 -21.76 -40.73
N ARG A 233 -16.35 -21.59 -40.92
CA ARG A 233 -15.62 -22.21 -42.05
C ARG A 233 -15.60 -23.71 -41.96
N ARG A 234 -15.60 -24.27 -40.76
CA ARG A 234 -15.65 -25.73 -40.52
C ARG A 234 -17.02 -26.35 -40.76
N GLY A 235 -18.07 -25.51 -40.73
CA GLY A 235 -19.46 -25.95 -40.99
C GLY A 235 -20.05 -26.89 -39.96
N LYS A 236 -19.48 -26.97 -38.75
CA LYS A 236 -19.91 -27.90 -37.70
C LYS A 236 -20.79 -27.27 -36.62
N ALA A 237 -20.67 -25.97 -36.40
CA ALA A 237 -21.41 -25.28 -35.35
C ALA A 237 -22.65 -24.56 -35.93
N THR A 238 -23.78 -24.70 -35.26
CA THR A 238 -25.05 -24.06 -35.62
C THR A 238 -25.47 -23.00 -34.63
N SER A 239 -25.09 -23.14 -33.38
CA SER A 239 -25.40 -22.22 -32.28
C SER A 239 -24.18 -21.71 -31.57
N ILE A 240 -24.30 -20.68 -30.75
CA ILE A 240 -23.28 -20.18 -29.88
C ILE A 240 -22.89 -21.23 -28.84
N GLY A 241 -23.84 -22.01 -28.36
CA GLY A 241 -23.61 -23.08 -27.41
C GLY A 241 -22.56 -24.11 -27.86
N ASP A 242 -22.44 -24.34 -29.19
CA ASP A 242 -21.47 -25.29 -29.76
C ASP A 242 -20.02 -24.78 -29.66
N ILE A 243 -19.80 -23.47 -29.43
CA ILE A 243 -18.49 -22.80 -29.54
C ILE A 243 -18.09 -21.96 -28.34
N ILE A 244 -18.87 -22.02 -27.25
CA ILE A 244 -18.55 -21.27 -26.02
C ILE A 244 -17.18 -21.65 -25.50
N ASN A 245 -16.39 -20.62 -25.15
CA ASN A 245 -15.20 -20.78 -24.33
C ASN A 245 -15.59 -20.57 -22.85
N PRO A 246 -15.61 -21.65 -22.02
CA PRO A 246 -16.02 -21.55 -20.63
C PRO A 246 -14.91 -20.98 -19.72
N LYS A 247 -13.69 -20.81 -20.22
CA LYS A 247 -12.55 -20.31 -19.46
C LYS A 247 -12.53 -18.78 -19.43
N VAL A 248 -13.58 -18.18 -18.88
CA VAL A 248 -13.67 -16.73 -18.71
C VAL A 248 -13.12 -16.35 -17.34
N PHE A 249 -12.25 -15.33 -17.34
CA PHE A 249 -11.80 -14.68 -16.10
C PHE A 249 -12.81 -13.59 -15.74
N TYR A 250 -13.38 -13.65 -14.56
CA TYR A 250 -14.31 -12.66 -14.03
C TYR A 250 -13.93 -12.24 -12.62
N VAL A 251 -14.50 -11.14 -12.15
CA VAL A 251 -14.36 -10.63 -10.78
C VAL A 251 -15.73 -10.47 -10.14
N LYS A 252 -15.77 -10.50 -8.81
CA LYS A 252 -16.99 -10.26 -8.05
C LYS A 252 -17.24 -8.76 -7.92
N GLU A 253 -18.51 -8.35 -7.94
CA GLU A 253 -18.96 -6.98 -7.72
C GLU A 253 -18.46 -6.42 -6.37
N ALA A 254 -18.52 -7.22 -5.31
CA ALA A 254 -18.05 -6.86 -3.97
C ALA A 254 -16.53 -6.93 -3.80
N ALA A 255 -15.75 -7.38 -4.80
CA ALA A 255 -14.31 -7.45 -4.71
C ALA A 255 -13.69 -6.06 -4.69
N LEU A 256 -12.59 -5.88 -3.92
CA LEU A 256 -11.85 -4.62 -3.92
C LEU A 256 -11.11 -4.44 -5.24
N VAL A 257 -11.12 -3.21 -5.75
CA VAL A 257 -10.42 -2.84 -7.00
C VAL A 257 -8.95 -3.17 -6.91
N ARG A 258 -8.29 -2.84 -5.80
CA ARG A 258 -6.88 -3.14 -5.54
C ARG A 258 -6.53 -4.61 -5.80
N ASP A 259 -7.30 -5.53 -5.24
CA ASP A 259 -7.04 -6.97 -5.32
C ASP A 259 -7.29 -7.52 -6.73
N SER A 260 -8.19 -6.86 -7.46
CA SER A 260 -8.56 -7.21 -8.83
C SER A 260 -7.60 -6.64 -9.87
N LEU A 261 -7.11 -5.41 -9.65
CA LEU A 261 -6.28 -4.65 -10.60
C LEU A 261 -5.00 -5.41 -10.99
N GLN A 262 -4.26 -5.90 -10.00
CA GLN A 262 -3.01 -6.62 -10.25
C GLN A 262 -3.23 -7.90 -11.08
N ARG A 263 -4.34 -8.60 -10.85
CA ARG A 263 -4.72 -9.82 -11.58
C ARG A 263 -5.14 -9.51 -13.02
N ILE A 264 -5.84 -8.38 -13.22
CA ILE A 264 -6.31 -7.90 -14.53
C ILE A 264 -5.12 -7.46 -15.38
N LEU A 265 -4.22 -6.62 -14.82
CA LEU A 265 -3.04 -6.12 -15.52
C LEU A 265 -2.09 -7.23 -15.95
N LYS A 266 -1.82 -8.21 -15.06
CA LYS A 266 -0.95 -9.36 -15.39
C LYS A 266 -1.48 -10.24 -16.52
N ARG A 267 -2.80 -10.30 -16.74
CA ARG A 267 -3.40 -11.14 -17.77
C ARG A 267 -3.53 -10.46 -19.14
N GLY A 268 -3.34 -9.16 -19.21
CA GLY A 268 -3.41 -8.40 -20.46
C GLY A 268 -4.77 -8.44 -21.15
N VAL A 269 -5.86 -8.75 -20.42
CA VAL A 269 -7.21 -8.83 -20.97
C VAL A 269 -7.75 -7.44 -21.30
N LYS A 270 -8.56 -7.32 -22.35
CA LYS A 270 -9.15 -6.05 -22.79
C LYS A 270 -10.31 -5.60 -21.88
N TYR A 271 -11.02 -6.54 -21.30
CA TYR A 271 -12.17 -6.34 -20.43
C TYR A 271 -12.31 -7.55 -19.49
N VAL A 272 -13.01 -7.33 -18.37
CA VAL A 272 -13.28 -8.38 -17.37
C VAL A 272 -14.75 -8.32 -16.98
N PRO A 273 -15.51 -9.40 -17.18
CA PRO A 273 -16.89 -9.50 -16.67
C PRO A 273 -16.93 -9.35 -15.15
N VAL A 274 -17.94 -8.64 -14.67
CA VAL A 274 -18.27 -8.50 -13.25
C VAL A 274 -19.54 -9.29 -12.96
N VAL A 275 -19.49 -10.09 -11.91
CA VAL A 275 -20.63 -10.93 -11.51
C VAL A 275 -20.97 -10.74 -10.04
N ASP A 276 -22.25 -10.97 -9.70
CA ASP A 276 -22.72 -11.01 -8.31
C ASP A 276 -22.35 -12.32 -7.61
N GLU A 277 -22.82 -12.53 -6.37
CA GLU A 277 -22.58 -13.76 -5.62
C GLU A 277 -23.17 -15.00 -6.29
N GLY A 278 -24.27 -14.87 -7.04
CA GLY A 278 -24.92 -15.92 -7.82
C GLY A 278 -24.27 -16.22 -9.17
N ASN A 279 -23.18 -15.52 -9.53
CA ASN A 279 -22.53 -15.50 -10.84
C ASN A 279 -23.41 -14.90 -11.98
N HIS A 280 -24.41 -14.09 -11.67
CA HIS A 280 -25.14 -13.33 -12.68
C HIS A 280 -24.25 -12.18 -13.18
N LEU A 281 -24.30 -11.93 -14.48
CA LEU A 281 -23.53 -10.86 -15.10
C LEU A 281 -24.15 -9.51 -14.72
N VAL A 282 -23.43 -8.68 -13.94
CA VAL A 282 -23.89 -7.35 -13.49
C VAL A 282 -23.19 -6.20 -14.20
N GLY A 283 -22.01 -6.44 -14.76
CA GLY A 283 -21.27 -5.39 -15.44
C GLY A 283 -19.99 -5.88 -16.10
N ILE A 284 -19.17 -4.91 -16.50
CA ILE A 284 -17.89 -5.15 -17.15
C ILE A 284 -16.87 -4.09 -16.71
N LEU A 285 -15.65 -4.51 -16.43
CA LEU A 285 -14.49 -3.63 -16.29
C LEU A 285 -13.76 -3.55 -17.63
N THR A 286 -13.43 -2.34 -18.05
CA THR A 286 -12.61 -2.08 -19.24
C THR A 286 -11.27 -1.48 -18.83
N ARG A 287 -10.32 -1.40 -19.76
CA ARG A 287 -9.08 -0.65 -19.51
C ARG A 287 -9.33 0.82 -19.24
N VAL A 288 -10.37 1.40 -19.83
CA VAL A 288 -10.74 2.81 -19.60
C VAL A 288 -11.18 3.00 -18.17
N SER A 289 -12.06 2.13 -17.63
CA SER A 289 -12.48 2.18 -16.22
C SER A 289 -11.31 2.10 -15.24
N LEU A 290 -10.21 1.44 -15.63
CA LEU A 290 -9.00 1.35 -14.81
C LEU A 290 -8.08 2.58 -14.99
N VAL A 291 -8.10 3.21 -16.17
CA VAL A 291 -7.35 4.46 -16.41
C VAL A 291 -7.93 5.61 -15.61
N ASP A 292 -9.25 5.71 -15.53
CA ASP A 292 -9.91 6.74 -14.73
C ASP A 292 -9.47 6.65 -13.24
N ILE A 293 -9.44 5.43 -12.68
CA ILE A 293 -8.96 5.22 -11.30
C ILE A 293 -7.47 5.56 -11.16
N ILE A 294 -6.64 5.14 -12.12
CA ILE A 294 -5.21 5.45 -12.10
C ILE A 294 -5.00 6.96 -12.25
N TYR A 295 -5.82 7.62 -13.06
CA TYR A 295 -5.78 9.07 -13.24
C TYR A 295 -6.15 9.79 -11.94
N ASP A 296 -7.29 9.42 -11.32
CA ASP A 296 -7.76 9.99 -10.05
C ASP A 296 -6.74 9.77 -8.92
N VAL A 297 -6.05 8.61 -8.92
CA VAL A 297 -5.00 8.29 -7.94
C VAL A 297 -3.70 9.08 -8.16
N LEU A 298 -3.34 9.36 -9.43
CA LEU A 298 -2.06 10.01 -9.76
C LEU A 298 -2.15 11.53 -9.86
N TRP A 299 -3.31 12.09 -10.26
CA TRP A 299 -3.45 13.51 -10.55
C TRP A 299 -4.60 14.23 -9.83
N GLY A 300 -5.46 13.53 -9.07
CA GLY A 300 -6.58 14.11 -8.33
C GLY A 300 -7.71 14.68 -9.21
N GLU A 301 -8.76 15.22 -8.56
CA GLU A 301 -9.95 15.77 -9.24
C GLU A 301 -9.74 17.21 -9.81
N GLU A 302 -8.55 17.79 -9.78
CA GLU A 302 -8.33 19.22 -10.13
C GLU A 302 -8.25 19.55 -11.61
N ASP A 303 -8.26 18.58 -12.54
CA ASP A 303 -8.37 18.90 -13.95
C ASP A 303 -9.80 18.68 -14.49
N THR A 304 -10.70 19.57 -14.12
CA THR A 304 -11.85 19.85 -14.94
C THR A 304 -11.33 20.37 -16.30
N PHE A 305 -11.57 19.61 -17.37
CA PHE A 305 -11.39 20.04 -18.75
C PHE A 305 -12.20 21.30 -19.09
N GLY A 306 -12.07 22.38 -18.30
CA GLY A 306 -12.79 23.63 -18.45
C GLY A 306 -12.10 24.66 -19.34
N ASP A 307 -10.76 24.63 -19.45
CA ASP A 307 -10.02 25.73 -20.08
C ASP A 307 -9.45 25.44 -21.49
N ALA A 308 -9.56 24.24 -22.01
CA ALA A 308 -9.04 23.94 -23.36
C ALA A 308 -10.02 24.23 -24.51
N ALA A 309 -11.31 24.47 -24.22
CA ALA A 309 -12.29 24.74 -25.27
C ALA A 309 -12.49 26.24 -25.61
N GLU A 310 -12.04 27.15 -24.76
CA GLU A 310 -12.18 28.60 -25.00
C GLU A 310 -11.04 29.23 -25.81
N ASN A 311 -9.91 28.55 -25.97
CA ASN A 311 -8.76 29.11 -26.69
C ASN A 311 -8.71 28.77 -28.22
N ILE A 312 -9.67 27.99 -28.75
CA ILE A 312 -9.69 27.67 -30.21
C ILE A 312 -10.62 28.60 -30.98
N SER A 313 -11.46 29.41 -30.32
CA SER A 313 -12.38 30.30 -31.00
C SER A 313 -11.95 31.77 -31.16
N SER A 314 -10.72 32.13 -30.74
CA SER A 314 -10.24 33.51 -30.83
C SER A 314 -9.08 33.76 -31.80
N GLU A 315 -8.66 32.79 -32.62
CA GLU A 315 -7.63 32.96 -33.66
C GLU A 315 -8.14 32.90 -35.12
N GLU A 316 -9.45 32.86 -35.36
CA GLU A 316 -10.01 33.05 -36.70
C GLU A 316 -11.14 34.09 -36.68
N ALA A 317 -10.76 35.38 -36.55
CA ALA A 317 -11.59 36.50 -36.96
C ALA A 317 -10.69 37.68 -37.41
#